data_6cb1be54ebf5aaa008e33d69f27e5a27
#
_entry.id   6cb1be54ebf5aaa008e33d69f27e5a27
#
_cell.length_a   1.000
_cell.length_b   1.000
_cell.length_c   1.000
_cell.angle_alpha   90.00
_cell.angle_beta   90.00
_cell.angle_gamma   90.00
#
_symmetry.space_group_name_H-M   'P 1'
#
loop_
_entity.id
_entity.type
_entity.pdbx_description
1 polymer ?
#
loop_
_entity_poly.entity_id
_entity_poly.type
_entity_poly.pdbx_seq_one_letter_code
_entity_poly.pdbx_strand_id
1 'polypeptide(L)'
;MLRVVEQPGHQALLRVPAATRAIVSWNAGAPNGGIALAVHRSDGSVAEPLLYARWSPHDRRSLDGSDEKTRVAVDVVRSDVPFSGIGVTSTVALDAVSVAIPPPDDARVAFRARVAPLEVPPLSQTVRGFPESARSWCSPTALAMLLRFHGVDASIPDVAHGVFDSSYAGTGNWAFNAAYAGARGLRGVAAYLRGLDHVAAFVDAGLPVAISISWRGKELPGAPLPHSEGHLVVVRGFEPHHALVNDPAHPAVATRYDRAALDRVFRAHGGVAYLVAPRERTAELVALANNALPVSP
;
A
#
# COMPACT_ATOMS: atom_id res chain seq x y z
N MET A 1 -9.11 2.08 -8.70
CA MET A 1 -8.68 3.34 -9.33
C MET A 1 -7.82 4.15 -8.37
N LEU A 2 -6.75 4.76 -8.86
CA LEU A 2 -5.84 5.61 -8.11
C LEU A 2 -5.86 7.05 -8.65
N ARG A 3 -5.96 8.04 -7.76
CA ARG A 3 -5.72 9.45 -8.05
C ARG A 3 -4.57 9.94 -7.20
N VAL A 4 -3.67 10.71 -7.80
CA VAL A 4 -2.56 11.39 -7.11
C VAL A 4 -2.58 12.85 -7.49
N VAL A 5 -2.43 13.73 -6.52
CA VAL A 5 -2.19 15.16 -6.70
C VAL A 5 -0.81 15.46 -6.13
N GLU A 6 0.07 15.99 -6.96
CA GLU A 6 1.42 16.40 -6.58
C GLU A 6 1.42 17.85 -6.11
N GLN A 7 2.21 18.15 -5.09
CA GLN A 7 2.39 19.47 -4.47
C GLN A 7 1.06 20.19 -4.15
N PRO A 8 0.10 19.50 -3.48
CA PRO A 8 -1.20 20.11 -3.19
C PRO A 8 -1.12 21.24 -2.13
N GLY A 9 0.03 21.43 -1.50
CA GLY A 9 0.14 22.31 -0.34
C GLY A 9 -0.64 21.75 0.84
N HIS A 10 -1.54 22.54 1.41
CA HIS A 10 -2.31 22.18 2.60
C HIS A 10 -3.68 21.56 2.30
N GLN A 11 -4.15 21.61 1.07
CA GLN A 11 -5.49 21.16 0.71
C GLN A 11 -5.54 20.55 -0.69
N ALA A 12 -6.37 19.51 -0.84
CA ALA A 12 -6.69 18.90 -2.13
C ALA A 12 -8.11 18.36 -2.13
N LEU A 13 -8.75 18.35 -3.29
CA LEU A 13 -9.98 17.58 -3.55
C LEU A 13 -9.69 16.58 -4.65
N LEU A 14 -9.75 15.28 -4.30
CA LEU A 14 -9.55 14.18 -5.25
C LEU A 14 -10.90 13.59 -5.62
N ARG A 15 -11.32 13.82 -6.87
CA ARG A 15 -12.54 13.24 -7.44
C ARG A 15 -12.28 11.80 -7.86
N VAL A 16 -13.21 10.91 -7.53
CA VAL A 16 -13.16 9.47 -7.86
C VAL A 16 -14.53 9.02 -8.37
N PRO A 17 -14.63 7.91 -9.11
CA PRO A 17 -15.92 7.25 -9.34
C PRO A 17 -16.61 6.90 -8.03
N ALA A 18 -17.92 6.74 -8.06
CA ALA A 18 -18.70 6.39 -6.88
C ALA A 18 -18.14 5.15 -6.18
N ALA A 19 -17.86 5.28 -4.89
CA ALA A 19 -17.25 4.25 -4.07
C ALA A 19 -17.78 4.34 -2.62
N THR A 20 -17.67 3.25 -1.88
CA THR A 20 -18.01 3.19 -0.45
C THR A 20 -16.80 2.99 0.45
N ARG A 21 -15.63 2.80 -0.14
CA ARG A 21 -14.36 2.73 0.61
C ARG A 21 -13.20 3.29 -0.18
N ALA A 22 -12.23 3.86 0.53
CA ALA A 22 -10.99 4.35 -0.04
C ALA A 22 -9.83 4.21 0.94
N ILE A 23 -8.60 4.19 0.41
CA ILE A 23 -7.39 4.43 1.17
C ILE A 23 -6.88 5.80 0.76
N VAL A 24 -6.57 6.64 1.75
CA VAL A 24 -5.90 7.91 1.54
C VAL A 24 -4.46 7.76 1.99
N SER A 25 -3.49 8.08 1.13
CA SER A 25 -2.09 8.12 1.53
C SER A 25 -1.44 9.43 1.09
N TRP A 26 -0.36 9.81 1.75
CA TRP A 26 0.30 11.08 1.53
C TRP A 26 1.81 10.95 1.56
N ASN A 27 2.48 11.94 1.01
CA ASN A 27 3.91 12.13 1.16
C ASN A 27 4.18 13.56 1.67
N ALA A 28 5.01 13.68 2.67
CA ALA A 28 5.41 14.95 3.27
C ALA A 28 6.83 14.86 3.83
N GLY A 29 7.62 15.90 3.65
CA GLY A 29 8.94 16.01 4.27
C GLY A 29 8.90 16.53 5.70
N ALA A 30 7.75 17.07 6.17
CA ALA A 30 7.61 17.64 7.50
C ALA A 30 7.65 16.53 8.58
N PRO A 31 8.43 16.73 9.68
CA PRO A 31 8.60 15.71 10.72
C PRO A 31 7.34 15.54 11.59
N ASN A 32 6.43 16.51 11.60
CA ASN A 32 5.16 16.45 12.32
C ASN A 32 4.04 16.98 11.44
N GLY A 33 2.82 16.52 11.68
CA GLY A 33 1.65 16.96 10.95
C GLY A 33 0.39 16.18 11.31
N GLY A 34 -0.70 16.56 10.64
CA GLY A 34 -1.99 15.91 10.77
C GLY A 34 -2.82 16.04 9.52
N ILE A 35 -3.70 15.08 9.30
CA ILE A 35 -4.62 15.02 8.16
C ILE A 35 -6.05 14.86 8.65
N ALA A 36 -6.94 15.65 8.07
CA ALA A 36 -8.39 15.49 8.15
C ALA A 36 -8.98 15.30 6.75
N LEU A 37 -10.09 14.57 6.67
CA LEU A 37 -10.76 14.20 5.43
C LEU A 37 -12.20 14.75 5.42
N ALA A 38 -12.60 15.35 4.31
CA ALA A 38 -13.99 15.70 4.02
C ALA A 38 -14.52 14.79 2.92
N VAL A 39 -15.48 13.93 3.23
CA VAL A 39 -16.03 12.96 2.26
C VAL A 39 -17.18 13.61 1.49
N HIS A 40 -17.01 13.80 0.18
CA HIS A 40 -18.00 14.34 -0.74
C HIS A 40 -18.90 13.20 -1.23
N ARG A 41 -20.10 13.08 -0.69
CA ARG A 41 -21.05 12.03 -1.02
C ARG A 41 -21.68 12.25 -2.41
N SER A 42 -22.14 11.18 -3.01
CA SER A 42 -22.72 11.23 -4.36
C SER A 42 -24.10 11.94 -4.38
N ASP A 43 -24.74 12.13 -3.23
CA ASP A 43 -25.96 12.92 -3.06
C ASP A 43 -25.72 14.44 -2.95
N GLY A 44 -24.45 14.87 -3.05
CA GLY A 44 -24.04 16.27 -2.95
C GLY A 44 -23.71 16.73 -1.54
N SER A 45 -24.01 15.95 -0.50
CA SER A 45 -23.62 16.29 0.87
C SER A 45 -22.11 16.10 1.10
N VAL A 46 -21.59 16.82 2.05
CA VAL A 46 -20.17 16.73 2.47
C VAL A 46 -20.13 16.39 3.95
N ALA A 47 -19.34 15.37 4.30
CA ALA A 47 -19.11 15.04 5.70
C ALA A 47 -18.34 16.16 6.41
N GLU A 48 -18.63 16.38 7.69
CA GLU A 48 -17.75 17.16 8.56
C GLU A 48 -16.33 16.58 8.51
N PRO A 49 -15.27 17.38 8.66
CA PRO A 49 -13.91 16.89 8.57
C PRO A 49 -13.63 15.78 9.59
N LEU A 50 -13.35 14.58 9.08
CA LEU A 50 -13.00 13.41 9.85
C LEU A 50 -11.49 13.41 10.13
N LEU A 51 -11.10 13.31 11.38
CA LEU A 51 -9.69 13.15 11.74
C LEU A 51 -9.19 11.80 11.19
N TYR A 52 -8.04 11.82 10.50
CA TYR A 52 -7.50 10.65 9.81
C TYR A 52 -6.17 10.18 10.38
N ALA A 53 -5.20 11.07 10.50
CA ALA A 53 -3.87 10.71 10.95
C ALA A 53 -3.16 11.89 11.60
N ARG A 54 -2.26 11.57 12.53
CA ARG A 54 -1.31 12.51 13.13
C ARG A 54 0.06 11.84 13.25
N TRP A 55 1.12 12.60 13.01
CA TRP A 55 2.49 12.14 13.17
C TRP A 55 3.39 13.17 13.78
N SER A 56 4.40 12.70 14.48
CA SER A 56 5.53 13.46 15.01
C SER A 56 6.79 12.57 14.95
N PRO A 57 7.98 13.09 15.28
CA PRO A 57 9.19 12.25 15.35
C PRO A 57 9.08 11.07 16.33
N HIS A 58 8.25 11.20 17.37
CA HIS A 58 8.15 10.22 18.46
C HIS A 58 6.84 9.43 18.50
N ASP A 59 5.81 9.87 17.79
CA ASP A 59 4.49 9.23 17.78
C ASP A 59 3.82 9.38 16.41
N ARG A 60 3.21 8.29 15.95
CA ARG A 60 2.31 8.28 14.81
C ARG A 60 1.07 7.51 15.22
N ARG A 61 -0.08 8.05 14.85
CA ARG A 61 -1.34 7.37 15.14
C ARG A 61 -2.39 7.65 14.08
N SER A 62 -3.09 6.61 13.68
CA SER A 62 -4.37 6.73 13.00
C SER A 62 -5.43 7.25 13.96
N LEU A 63 -6.42 7.95 13.42
CA LEU A 63 -7.49 8.57 14.18
C LEU A 63 -8.83 8.07 13.64
N ASP A 64 -9.70 7.61 14.53
CA ASP A 64 -10.99 6.99 14.19
C ASP A 64 -12.08 8.07 13.98
N GLY A 65 -11.81 9.01 13.07
CA GLY A 65 -12.78 10.04 12.70
C GLY A 65 -14.04 9.40 12.10
N SER A 66 -15.21 9.85 12.55
CA SER A 66 -16.49 9.31 12.06
C SER A 66 -17.59 10.36 12.08
N ASP A 67 -18.59 10.18 11.21
CA ASP A 67 -19.92 10.79 11.27
C ASP A 67 -21.00 9.69 11.21
N GLU A 68 -22.26 10.08 11.01
CA GLU A 68 -23.38 9.14 10.97
C GLU A 68 -23.28 8.08 9.84
N LYS A 69 -22.58 8.38 8.74
CA LYS A 69 -22.55 7.56 7.52
C LYS A 69 -21.14 7.13 7.11
N THR A 70 -20.13 7.69 7.74
CA THR A 70 -18.73 7.49 7.32
C THR A 70 -17.85 7.32 8.53
N ARG A 71 -16.88 6.39 8.44
CA ARG A 71 -15.86 6.17 9.47
C ARG A 71 -14.50 5.93 8.86
N VAL A 72 -13.48 6.33 9.57
CA VAL A 72 -12.10 5.90 9.35
C VAL A 72 -11.87 4.64 10.19
N ALA A 73 -11.35 3.59 9.58
CA ALA A 73 -10.95 2.36 10.24
C ALA A 73 -9.45 2.17 9.99
N VAL A 74 -8.61 2.65 10.90
CA VAL A 74 -7.14 2.73 10.80
C VAL A 74 -6.72 3.59 9.60
N ASP A 75 -6.68 3.01 8.41
CA ASP A 75 -6.23 3.64 7.15
C ASP A 75 -7.25 3.54 6.02
N VAL A 76 -8.44 2.96 6.30
CA VAL A 76 -9.51 2.81 5.34
C VAL A 76 -10.70 3.71 5.69
N VAL A 77 -11.05 4.60 4.79
CA VAL A 77 -12.33 5.32 4.82
C VAL A 77 -13.43 4.37 4.36
N ARG A 78 -14.48 4.21 5.16
CA ARG A 78 -15.67 3.41 4.86
C ARG A 78 -16.90 4.28 4.99
N SER A 79 -17.79 4.22 4.00
CA SER A 79 -19.05 4.96 4.00
C SER A 79 -20.22 4.04 3.67
N ASP A 80 -21.33 4.21 4.37
CA ASP A 80 -22.57 3.46 4.14
C ASP A 80 -23.31 3.95 2.90
N VAL A 81 -22.93 5.14 2.40
CA VAL A 81 -23.45 5.72 1.15
C VAL A 81 -22.30 6.00 0.18
N PRO A 82 -22.51 5.91 -1.14
CA PRO A 82 -21.47 6.20 -2.10
C PRO A 82 -20.97 7.64 -2.01
N PHE A 83 -19.65 7.81 -2.15
CA PHE A 83 -18.99 9.11 -2.30
C PHE A 83 -18.30 9.22 -3.67
N SER A 84 -18.12 10.45 -4.15
CA SER A 84 -17.49 10.76 -5.44
C SER A 84 -16.25 11.63 -5.31
N GLY A 85 -15.80 11.89 -4.08
CA GLY A 85 -14.57 12.65 -3.82
C GLY A 85 -14.18 12.65 -2.36
N ILE A 86 -12.90 12.89 -2.12
CA ILE A 86 -12.34 13.09 -0.79
C ILE A 86 -11.54 14.39 -0.80
N GLY A 87 -11.98 15.33 0.02
CA GLY A 87 -11.22 16.52 0.40
C GLY A 87 -10.18 16.15 1.46
N VAL A 88 -8.96 16.60 1.28
CA VAL A 88 -7.87 16.38 2.23
C VAL A 88 -7.40 17.74 2.72
N THR A 89 -7.32 17.92 4.03
CA THR A 89 -6.73 19.08 4.68
C THR A 89 -5.56 18.62 5.55
N SER A 90 -4.42 19.28 5.43
CA SER A 90 -3.22 18.97 6.19
C SER A 90 -2.72 20.20 6.96
N THR A 91 -2.19 19.96 8.14
CA THR A 91 -1.54 21.01 8.95
C THR A 91 -0.18 21.43 8.40
N VAL A 92 0.37 20.68 7.45
CA VAL A 92 1.65 20.96 6.78
C VAL A 92 1.50 20.82 5.27
N ALA A 93 2.41 21.44 4.51
CA ALA A 93 2.44 21.25 3.06
C ALA A 93 2.77 19.80 2.71
N LEU A 94 2.00 19.22 1.80
CA LEU A 94 2.19 17.87 1.29
C LEU A 94 2.96 17.89 -0.04
N ASP A 95 3.87 16.96 -0.21
CA ASP A 95 4.56 16.70 -1.49
C ASP A 95 3.63 15.96 -2.47
N ALA A 96 2.76 15.11 -1.93
CA ALA A 96 1.68 14.48 -2.69
C ALA A 96 0.60 13.96 -1.75
N VAL A 97 -0.59 13.80 -2.30
CA VAL A 97 -1.69 13.06 -1.68
C VAL A 97 -2.35 12.15 -2.70
N SER A 98 -2.80 10.99 -2.27
CA SER A 98 -3.46 10.01 -3.13
C SER A 98 -4.73 9.46 -2.50
N VAL A 99 -5.69 9.14 -3.37
CA VAL A 99 -6.90 8.38 -3.02
C VAL A 99 -6.98 7.16 -3.93
N ALA A 100 -7.04 5.99 -3.32
CA ALA A 100 -7.26 4.74 -4.00
C ALA A 100 -8.64 4.18 -3.63
N ILE A 101 -9.42 3.80 -4.62
CA ILE A 101 -10.69 3.08 -4.46
C ILE A 101 -10.59 1.69 -5.10
N PRO A 102 -11.32 0.68 -4.62
CA PRO A 102 -11.35 -0.63 -5.25
C PRO A 102 -11.68 -0.53 -6.74
N PRO A 103 -11.05 -1.34 -7.58
CA PRO A 103 -11.42 -1.43 -8.99
C PRO A 103 -12.82 -2.05 -9.13
N PRO A 104 -13.55 -1.81 -10.23
CA PRO A 104 -14.75 -2.56 -10.56
C PRO A 104 -14.45 -4.06 -10.70
N ASP A 105 -15.42 -4.92 -10.33
CA ASP A 105 -15.24 -6.37 -10.31
C ASP A 105 -15.00 -6.98 -11.72
N ASP A 106 -15.51 -6.33 -12.76
CA ASP A 106 -15.38 -6.73 -14.17
C ASP A 106 -14.07 -6.27 -14.84
N ALA A 107 -13.30 -5.45 -14.15
CA ALA A 107 -12.06 -4.91 -14.69
C ALA A 107 -11.00 -6.01 -14.89
N ARG A 108 -10.58 -6.23 -16.13
CA ARG A 108 -9.58 -7.22 -16.52
C ARG A 108 -8.23 -6.59 -16.82
N VAL A 109 -7.18 -7.35 -16.56
CA VAL A 109 -5.79 -7.04 -16.92
C VAL A 109 -5.25 -8.16 -17.78
N ALA A 110 -4.41 -7.84 -18.75
CA ALA A 110 -3.81 -8.84 -19.62
C ALA A 110 -2.89 -9.77 -18.79
N PHE A 111 -3.07 -11.07 -18.99
CA PHE A 111 -2.21 -12.08 -18.39
C PHE A 111 -0.81 -12.03 -18.99
N ARG A 112 0.21 -11.97 -18.14
CA ARG A 112 1.62 -12.05 -18.50
C ARG A 112 2.19 -13.37 -17.98
N ALA A 113 2.45 -14.30 -18.89
CA ALA A 113 2.92 -15.65 -18.51
C ALA A 113 4.28 -15.63 -17.82
N ARG A 114 5.17 -14.75 -18.27
CA ARG A 114 6.51 -14.56 -17.68
C ARG A 114 6.82 -13.09 -17.53
N VAL A 115 7.46 -12.75 -16.40
CA VAL A 115 8.06 -11.44 -16.16
C VAL A 115 9.39 -11.69 -15.47
N ALA A 116 10.47 -11.17 -16.04
CA ALA A 116 11.81 -11.35 -15.51
C ALA A 116 11.90 -10.87 -14.05
N PRO A 117 12.60 -11.59 -13.16
CA PRO A 117 12.72 -11.20 -11.79
C PRO A 117 13.56 -9.93 -11.64
N LEU A 118 13.06 -9.01 -10.81
CA LEU A 118 13.80 -7.85 -10.36
C LEU A 118 14.72 -8.24 -9.20
N GLU A 119 15.90 -7.64 -9.13
CA GLU A 119 16.89 -7.88 -8.07
C GLU A 119 16.55 -7.08 -6.81
N VAL A 120 15.45 -7.47 -6.16
CA VAL A 120 15.00 -6.89 -4.90
C VAL A 120 15.80 -7.51 -3.75
N PRO A 121 16.48 -6.70 -2.90
CA PRO A 121 17.25 -7.23 -1.76
C PRO A 121 16.39 -8.10 -0.85
N PRO A 122 16.74 -9.38 -0.59
CA PRO A 122 15.97 -10.26 0.28
C PRO A 122 16.26 -9.93 1.75
N LEU A 123 15.29 -9.40 2.49
CA LEU A 123 15.40 -9.06 3.90
C LEU A 123 14.46 -9.92 4.75
N SER A 124 14.96 -10.46 5.87
CA SER A 124 14.16 -11.24 6.81
C SER A 124 13.72 -10.39 8.00
N GLN A 125 12.46 -10.54 8.42
CA GLN A 125 11.97 -9.96 9.67
C GLN A 125 12.48 -10.72 10.92
N THR A 126 13.00 -11.93 10.77
CA THR A 126 13.47 -12.80 11.86
C THR A 126 14.99 -12.85 11.91
N VAL A 127 15.64 -11.71 12.13
CA VAL A 127 17.09 -11.62 12.27
C VAL A 127 17.48 -11.75 13.74
N ARG A 128 18.57 -12.49 14.01
CA ARG A 128 19.12 -12.60 15.38
C ARG A 128 19.44 -11.20 15.94
N GLY A 129 18.97 -10.91 17.14
CA GLY A 129 19.14 -9.61 17.79
C GLY A 129 17.98 -8.64 17.58
N PHE A 130 17.00 -8.97 16.75
CA PHE A 130 15.76 -8.22 16.69
C PHE A 130 14.88 -8.52 17.90
N PRO A 131 14.04 -7.55 18.35
CA PRO A 131 13.08 -7.78 19.42
C PRO A 131 12.02 -8.81 19.01
N GLU A 132 11.32 -9.39 19.98
CA GLU A 132 10.25 -10.37 19.69
C GLU A 132 9.13 -9.78 18.82
N SER A 133 8.83 -8.49 19.00
CA SER A 133 7.86 -7.75 18.17
C SER A 133 8.20 -7.78 16.66
N ALA A 134 9.45 -8.04 16.28
CA ALA A 134 9.87 -8.16 14.90
C ALA A 134 9.19 -9.31 14.14
N ARG A 135 8.61 -10.27 14.85
CA ARG A 135 7.76 -11.32 14.25
C ARG A 135 6.53 -10.74 13.53
N SER A 136 6.14 -9.50 13.85
CA SER A 136 5.04 -8.76 13.20
C SER A 136 5.55 -7.68 12.24
N TRP A 137 6.84 -7.67 11.85
CA TRP A 137 7.44 -6.64 11.01
C TRP A 137 7.45 -6.99 9.51
N CYS A 138 6.52 -7.80 9.03
CA CYS A 138 6.42 -8.11 7.60
C CYS A 138 6.26 -6.85 6.76
N SER A 139 5.40 -5.91 7.20
CA SER A 139 5.15 -4.65 6.50
C SER A 139 6.39 -3.75 6.41
N PRO A 140 7.06 -3.35 7.51
CA PRO A 140 8.27 -2.53 7.42
C PRO A 140 9.43 -3.25 6.74
N THR A 141 9.51 -4.59 6.82
CA THR A 141 10.55 -5.35 6.12
C THR A 141 10.31 -5.34 4.60
N ALA A 142 9.06 -5.55 4.16
CA ALA A 142 8.69 -5.43 2.76
C ALA A 142 8.95 -4.01 2.23
N LEU A 143 8.61 -2.97 3.02
CA LEU A 143 8.92 -1.59 2.64
C LEU A 143 10.43 -1.33 2.57
N ALA A 144 11.24 -1.85 3.50
CA ALA A 144 12.69 -1.72 3.46
C ALA A 144 13.29 -2.36 2.19
N MET A 145 12.73 -3.50 1.74
CA MET A 145 13.13 -4.11 0.46
C MET A 145 12.86 -3.18 -0.73
N LEU A 146 11.66 -2.54 -0.78
CA LEU A 146 11.31 -1.58 -1.83
C LEU A 146 12.20 -0.34 -1.79
N LEU A 147 12.47 0.21 -0.61
CA LEU A 147 13.35 1.37 -0.44
C LEU A 147 14.76 1.06 -0.94
N ARG A 148 15.35 -0.07 -0.52
CA ARG A 148 16.69 -0.49 -0.94
C ARG A 148 16.77 -0.80 -2.43
N PHE A 149 15.73 -1.36 -3.01
CA PHE A 149 15.64 -1.56 -4.46
C PHE A 149 15.77 -0.25 -5.23
N HIS A 150 15.25 0.85 -4.69
CA HIS A 150 15.38 2.20 -5.26
C HIS A 150 16.61 2.96 -4.75
N GLY A 151 17.59 2.28 -4.15
CA GLY A 151 18.87 2.88 -3.72
C GLY A 151 18.79 3.70 -2.41
N VAL A 152 17.67 3.62 -1.69
CA VAL A 152 17.52 4.28 -0.39
C VAL A 152 17.98 3.33 0.71
N ASP A 153 19.04 3.71 1.45
CA ASP A 153 19.46 2.93 2.62
C ASP A 153 18.39 3.00 3.73
N ALA A 154 17.93 1.83 4.16
CA ALA A 154 16.89 1.70 5.15
C ALA A 154 17.11 0.43 5.98
N SER A 155 17.33 0.57 7.28
CA SER A 155 17.32 -0.56 8.19
C SER A 155 15.89 -0.97 8.54
N ILE A 156 15.64 -2.27 8.76
CA ILE A 156 14.31 -2.74 9.16
C ILE A 156 13.84 -2.09 10.46
N PRO A 157 14.67 -1.97 11.53
CA PRO A 157 14.27 -1.28 12.76
C PRO A 157 13.88 0.18 12.55
N ASP A 158 14.62 0.94 11.71
CA ASP A 158 14.29 2.35 11.43
C ASP A 158 12.95 2.47 10.69
N VAL A 159 12.70 1.57 9.71
CA VAL A 159 11.42 1.54 9.02
C VAL A 159 10.31 1.16 9.99
N ALA A 160 10.49 0.11 10.80
CA ALA A 160 9.50 -0.33 11.77
C ALA A 160 9.13 0.78 12.77
N HIS A 161 10.14 1.49 13.30
CA HIS A 161 9.92 2.67 14.15
C HIS A 161 9.20 3.79 13.39
N GLY A 162 9.63 4.04 12.14
CA GLY A 162 9.10 5.11 11.31
C GLY A 162 7.66 4.90 10.78
N VAL A 163 7.12 3.67 10.84
CA VAL A 163 5.75 3.35 10.43
C VAL A 163 4.86 2.87 11.56
N PHE A 164 5.39 2.79 12.80
CA PHE A 164 4.65 2.31 13.96
C PHE A 164 3.44 3.19 14.24
N ASP A 165 2.27 2.59 14.31
CA ASP A 165 1.01 3.24 14.66
C ASP A 165 0.65 2.92 16.10
N SER A 166 0.72 3.93 16.96
CA SER A 166 0.47 3.77 18.39
C SER A 166 -1.01 3.54 18.74
N SER A 167 -1.94 3.77 17.78
CA SER A 167 -3.36 3.55 18.01
C SER A 167 -3.71 2.08 18.20
N TYR A 168 -3.02 1.18 17.49
CA TYR A 168 -3.20 -0.28 17.61
C TYR A 168 -1.88 -1.05 17.84
N ALA A 169 -0.81 -0.34 18.19
CA ALA A 169 0.52 -0.89 18.48
C ALA A 169 1.08 -1.78 17.35
N GLY A 170 0.96 -1.35 16.10
CA GLY A 170 1.34 -2.13 14.93
C GLY A 170 2.08 -1.34 13.86
N THR A 171 2.66 -2.07 12.89
CA THR A 171 3.44 -1.49 11.78
C THR A 171 2.77 -1.65 10.41
N GLY A 172 1.55 -2.19 10.38
CA GLY A 172 0.81 -2.54 9.17
C GLY A 172 -0.05 -1.42 8.57
N ASN A 173 -0.07 -0.20 9.15
CA ASN A 173 -0.82 0.92 8.60
C ASN A 173 -0.30 1.28 7.20
N TRP A 174 -1.13 1.09 6.18
CA TRP A 174 -0.73 1.25 4.78
C TRP A 174 -0.39 2.70 4.43
N ALA A 175 -1.14 3.64 4.99
CA ALA A 175 -0.91 5.06 4.75
C ALA A 175 0.41 5.54 5.39
N PHE A 176 0.77 5.06 6.58
CA PHE A 176 2.04 5.39 7.22
C PHE A 176 3.23 4.78 6.48
N ASN A 177 3.09 3.56 5.95
CA ASN A 177 4.15 2.96 5.12
C ASN A 177 4.37 3.77 3.83
N ALA A 178 3.30 4.21 3.17
CA ALA A 178 3.38 5.09 2.01
C ALA A 178 4.01 6.47 2.36
N ALA A 179 3.61 7.07 3.49
CA ALA A 179 4.16 8.32 3.97
C ALA A 179 5.65 8.22 4.29
N TYR A 180 6.10 7.10 4.88
CA TYR A 180 7.50 6.86 5.17
C TYR A 180 8.35 6.80 3.89
N ALA A 181 7.88 6.11 2.84
CA ALA A 181 8.56 6.12 1.54
C ALA A 181 8.67 7.54 0.96
N GLY A 182 7.60 8.34 1.10
CA GLY A 182 7.58 9.74 0.70
C GLY A 182 8.61 10.60 1.44
N ALA A 183 8.74 10.42 2.75
CA ALA A 183 9.72 11.11 3.59
C ALA A 183 11.18 10.73 3.26
N ARG A 184 11.37 9.58 2.58
CA ARG A 184 12.68 9.12 2.07
C ARG A 184 12.97 9.53 0.63
N GLY A 185 12.20 10.45 0.06
CA GLY A 185 12.45 11.03 -1.26
C GLY A 185 11.79 10.30 -2.43
N LEU A 186 11.07 9.22 -2.16
CA LEU A 186 10.33 8.46 -3.19
C LEU A 186 8.85 8.88 -3.26
N ARG A 187 8.13 8.33 -4.22
CA ARG A 187 6.68 8.33 -4.25
C ARG A 187 6.17 7.05 -3.61
N GLY A 188 5.54 7.15 -2.45
CA GLY A 188 4.88 6.03 -1.77
C GLY A 188 3.37 6.16 -1.86
N VAL A 189 2.68 5.10 -2.26
CA VAL A 189 1.22 5.05 -2.41
C VAL A 189 0.68 3.71 -1.92
N ALA A 190 -0.40 3.72 -1.16
CA ALA A 190 -1.21 2.54 -0.92
C ALA A 190 -2.34 2.49 -1.95
N ALA A 191 -2.48 1.38 -2.67
CA ALA A 191 -3.43 1.26 -3.78
C ALA A 191 -4.16 -0.09 -3.78
N TYR A 192 -5.32 -0.13 -4.43
CA TYR A 192 -6.01 -1.38 -4.74
C TYR A 192 -5.62 -1.86 -6.14
N LEU A 193 -5.18 -3.12 -6.24
CA LEU A 193 -4.89 -3.81 -7.49
C LEU A 193 -5.88 -4.96 -7.71
N ARG A 194 -6.10 -5.32 -8.98
CA ARG A 194 -7.12 -6.29 -9.40
C ARG A 194 -6.74 -7.75 -9.18
N GLY A 195 -5.45 -8.03 -8.94
CA GLY A 195 -4.89 -9.36 -8.80
C GLY A 195 -3.46 -9.40 -9.30
N LEU A 196 -2.87 -10.59 -9.37
CA LEU A 196 -1.46 -10.76 -9.75
C LEU A 196 -1.16 -10.41 -11.21
N ASP A 197 -2.15 -10.47 -12.12
CA ASP A 197 -1.95 -9.98 -13.48
C ASP A 197 -1.71 -8.47 -13.52
N HIS A 198 -2.38 -7.74 -12.61
CA HIS A 198 -2.14 -6.31 -12.45
C HIS A 198 -0.77 -6.03 -11.83
N VAL A 199 -0.38 -6.81 -10.80
CA VAL A 199 0.96 -6.74 -10.21
C VAL A 199 2.05 -7.02 -11.26
N ALA A 200 1.81 -7.99 -12.16
CA ALA A 200 2.76 -8.34 -13.22
C ALA A 200 3.06 -7.15 -14.16
N ALA A 201 2.09 -6.27 -14.41
CA ALA A 201 2.30 -5.07 -15.22
C ALA A 201 3.29 -4.09 -14.56
N PHE A 202 3.24 -3.94 -13.22
CA PHE A 202 4.21 -3.13 -12.49
C PHE A 202 5.59 -3.74 -12.51
N VAL A 203 5.69 -5.06 -12.24
CA VAL A 203 6.99 -5.75 -12.23
C VAL A 203 7.64 -5.73 -13.61
N ASP A 204 6.86 -5.89 -14.68
CA ASP A 204 7.32 -5.76 -16.08
C ASP A 204 7.85 -4.35 -16.42
N ALA A 205 7.25 -3.33 -15.79
CA ALA A 205 7.72 -1.95 -15.87
C ALA A 205 8.93 -1.66 -14.94
N GLY A 206 9.51 -2.68 -14.28
CA GLY A 206 10.64 -2.52 -13.37
C GLY A 206 10.28 -1.95 -11.99
N LEU A 207 9.04 -2.11 -11.55
CA LEU A 207 8.55 -1.67 -10.24
C LEU A 207 8.11 -2.90 -9.42
N PRO A 208 8.89 -3.35 -8.43
CA PRO A 208 8.46 -4.40 -7.52
C PRO A 208 7.29 -3.91 -6.65
N VAL A 209 6.41 -4.81 -6.26
CA VAL A 209 5.17 -4.48 -5.55
C VAL A 209 5.09 -5.26 -4.24
N ALA A 210 4.89 -4.58 -3.12
CA ALA A 210 4.54 -5.26 -1.88
C ALA A 210 3.02 -5.43 -1.81
N ILE A 211 2.56 -6.68 -1.73
CA ILE A 211 1.14 -7.03 -1.67
C ILE A 211 0.75 -7.50 -0.27
N SER A 212 -0.45 -7.10 0.17
CA SER A 212 -1.04 -7.52 1.45
C SER A 212 -1.92 -8.76 1.23
N ILE A 213 -1.62 -9.84 1.95
CA ILE A 213 -2.30 -11.13 1.81
C ILE A 213 -2.77 -11.65 3.17
N SER A 214 -3.80 -12.50 3.17
CA SER A 214 -4.21 -13.30 4.32
C SER A 214 -4.55 -14.71 3.88
N TRP A 215 -4.33 -15.70 4.73
CA TRP A 215 -4.64 -17.09 4.40
C TRP A 215 -4.90 -17.91 5.65
N ARG A 216 -5.58 -19.06 5.47
CA ARG A 216 -5.81 -20.06 6.48
C ARG A 216 -5.47 -21.44 5.94
N GLY A 217 -4.82 -22.25 6.76
CA GLY A 217 -4.50 -23.63 6.44
C GLY A 217 -3.72 -23.76 5.12
N LYS A 218 -4.29 -24.51 4.16
CA LYS A 218 -3.65 -24.84 2.89
C LYS A 218 -3.96 -23.86 1.74
N GLU A 219 -4.56 -22.69 2.02
CA GLU A 219 -4.91 -21.72 0.98
C GLU A 219 -3.67 -21.16 0.26
N LEU A 220 -2.54 -21.07 0.97
CA LEU A 220 -1.23 -20.69 0.40
C LEU A 220 -0.19 -21.78 0.70
N PRO A 221 -0.05 -22.81 -0.14
CA PRO A 221 0.96 -23.85 0.05
C PRO A 221 2.38 -23.29 0.06
N GLY A 222 3.19 -23.76 1.01
CA GLY A 222 4.56 -23.28 1.19
C GLY A 222 4.69 -21.99 2.03
N ALA A 223 3.58 -21.41 2.51
CA ALA A 223 3.63 -20.29 3.42
C ALA A 223 4.35 -20.64 4.74
N PRO A 224 5.11 -19.69 5.33
CA PRO A 224 5.92 -19.95 6.54
C PRO A 224 5.09 -20.17 7.81
N LEU A 225 3.82 -19.75 7.79
CA LEU A 225 2.89 -19.84 8.90
C LEU A 225 1.63 -20.61 8.49
N PRO A 226 0.95 -21.30 9.42
CA PRO A 226 -0.29 -22.03 9.12
C PRO A 226 -1.47 -21.10 8.79
N HIS A 227 -1.44 -19.84 9.24
CA HIS A 227 -2.42 -18.80 8.94
C HIS A 227 -1.82 -17.41 9.18
N SER A 228 -2.39 -16.40 8.53
CA SER A 228 -2.15 -14.99 8.80
C SER A 228 -3.38 -14.18 8.47
N GLU A 229 -3.76 -13.25 9.34
CA GLU A 229 -4.84 -12.28 9.09
C GLU A 229 -4.35 -11.08 8.28
N GLY A 230 -3.03 -10.91 8.14
CA GLY A 230 -2.39 -9.88 7.32
C GLY A 230 -0.88 -10.12 7.24
N HIS A 231 -0.36 -10.21 6.03
CA HIS A 231 1.06 -10.41 5.76
C HIS A 231 1.48 -9.68 4.49
N LEU A 232 2.68 -9.15 4.48
CA LEU A 232 3.23 -8.43 3.32
C LEU A 232 4.35 -9.25 2.69
N VAL A 233 4.25 -9.46 1.36
CA VAL A 233 5.31 -10.05 0.55
C VAL A 233 5.63 -9.14 -0.64
N VAL A 234 6.88 -9.11 -1.09
CA VAL A 234 7.28 -8.32 -2.26
C VAL A 234 7.30 -9.23 -3.49
N VAL A 235 6.43 -8.96 -4.45
CA VAL A 235 6.43 -9.63 -5.75
C VAL A 235 7.49 -9.00 -6.63
N ARG A 236 8.39 -9.82 -7.20
CA ARG A 236 9.54 -9.38 -7.98
C ARG A 236 9.68 -10.02 -9.36
N GLY A 237 8.81 -10.99 -9.71
CA GLY A 237 8.85 -11.68 -11.00
C GLY A 237 7.74 -12.72 -11.14
N PHE A 238 7.60 -13.26 -12.34
CA PHE A 238 6.62 -14.31 -12.64
C PHE A 238 7.17 -15.37 -13.58
N GLU A 239 6.88 -16.62 -13.24
CA GLU A 239 6.93 -17.78 -14.12
C GLU A 239 5.50 -18.17 -14.52
N PRO A 240 5.29 -19.08 -15.51
CA PRO A 240 3.94 -19.44 -15.96
C PRO A 240 2.98 -19.83 -14.82
N HIS A 241 3.48 -20.60 -13.85
CA HIS A 241 2.67 -21.13 -12.73
C HIS A 241 3.06 -20.58 -11.35
N HIS A 242 4.09 -19.74 -11.26
CA HIS A 242 4.58 -19.23 -9.99
C HIS A 242 4.76 -17.72 -10.00
N ALA A 243 4.50 -17.10 -8.86
CA ALA A 243 4.96 -15.75 -8.54
C ALA A 243 6.28 -15.86 -7.75
N LEU A 244 7.30 -15.13 -8.20
CA LEU A 244 8.59 -15.01 -7.51
C LEU A 244 8.49 -13.88 -6.50
N VAL A 245 8.69 -14.20 -5.23
CA VAL A 245 8.48 -13.25 -4.14
C VAL A 245 9.67 -13.20 -3.19
N ASN A 246 9.81 -12.09 -2.48
CA ASN A 246 10.54 -12.03 -1.23
C ASN A 246 9.51 -12.00 -0.09
N ASP A 247 9.48 -13.04 0.72
CA ASP A 247 8.63 -13.17 1.89
C ASP A 247 9.46 -12.95 3.17
N PRO A 248 9.21 -11.85 3.92
CA PRO A 248 9.98 -11.52 5.11
C PRO A 248 10.01 -12.60 6.21
N ALA A 249 8.95 -13.41 6.30
CA ALA A 249 8.82 -14.45 7.31
C ALA A 249 9.35 -15.81 6.86
N HIS A 250 9.54 -16.01 5.53
CA HIS A 250 10.00 -17.30 5.01
C HIS A 250 11.51 -17.50 5.26
N PRO A 251 11.97 -18.70 5.69
CA PRO A 251 13.38 -18.94 5.98
C PRO A 251 14.33 -18.63 4.82
N ALA A 252 13.91 -18.88 3.59
CA ALA A 252 14.68 -18.57 2.40
C ALA A 252 14.49 -17.13 1.90
N VAL A 253 13.56 -16.37 2.47
CA VAL A 253 13.09 -15.04 2.01
C VAL A 253 12.72 -15.03 0.52
N ALA A 254 13.73 -15.12 -0.38
CA ALA A 254 13.50 -15.26 -1.82
C ALA A 254 12.93 -16.65 -2.13
N THR A 255 11.64 -16.69 -2.42
CA THR A 255 10.87 -17.91 -2.63
C THR A 255 9.88 -17.78 -3.80
N ARG A 256 9.07 -18.79 -4.00
CA ARG A 256 8.00 -18.79 -5.00
C ARG A 256 6.73 -19.39 -4.44
N TYR A 257 5.61 -18.85 -4.84
CA TYR A 257 4.28 -19.37 -4.54
C TYR A 257 3.55 -19.74 -5.81
N ASP A 258 2.67 -20.77 -5.72
CA ASP A 258 1.72 -21.01 -6.80
C ASP A 258 0.95 -19.73 -7.12
N ARG A 259 0.96 -19.33 -8.40
CA ARG A 259 0.41 -18.05 -8.84
C ARG A 259 -1.09 -17.95 -8.57
N ALA A 260 -1.83 -19.02 -8.81
CA ALA A 260 -3.28 -19.01 -8.61
C ALA A 260 -3.64 -18.98 -7.12
N ALA A 261 -2.88 -19.68 -6.27
CA ALA A 261 -3.08 -19.65 -4.82
C ALA A 261 -2.79 -18.24 -4.27
N LEU A 262 -1.66 -17.63 -4.66
CA LEU A 262 -1.30 -16.29 -4.21
C LEU A 262 -2.30 -15.23 -4.72
N ASP A 263 -2.79 -15.35 -5.97
CA ASP A 263 -3.82 -14.45 -6.49
C ASP A 263 -5.12 -14.52 -5.69
N ARG A 264 -5.56 -15.74 -5.34
CA ARG A 264 -6.77 -15.92 -4.52
C ARG A 264 -6.66 -15.25 -3.16
N VAL A 265 -5.57 -15.50 -2.42
CA VAL A 265 -5.39 -14.94 -1.07
C VAL A 265 -5.16 -13.43 -1.10
N PHE A 266 -4.52 -12.90 -2.15
CA PHE A 266 -4.35 -11.47 -2.35
C PHE A 266 -5.70 -10.76 -2.61
N ARG A 267 -6.50 -11.29 -3.53
CA ARG A 267 -7.84 -10.75 -3.82
C ARG A 267 -8.78 -10.87 -2.63
N ALA A 268 -8.79 -12.00 -1.95
CA ALA A 268 -9.61 -12.24 -0.76
C ALA A 268 -9.28 -11.26 0.37
N HIS A 269 -8.01 -10.83 0.46
CA HIS A 269 -7.57 -9.79 1.42
C HIS A 269 -7.79 -8.35 0.92
N GLY A 270 -8.50 -8.17 -0.18
CA GLY A 270 -8.93 -6.87 -0.71
C GLY A 270 -8.01 -6.24 -1.74
N GLY A 271 -6.93 -6.89 -2.15
CA GLY A 271 -6.07 -6.46 -3.26
C GLY A 271 -5.22 -5.21 -2.95
N VAL A 272 -4.87 -4.98 -1.69
CA VAL A 272 -4.08 -3.80 -1.30
C VAL A 272 -2.58 -4.03 -1.50
N ALA A 273 -1.92 -3.01 -2.04
CA ALA A 273 -0.50 -3.05 -2.32
C ALA A 273 0.21 -1.73 -1.97
N TYR A 274 1.50 -1.82 -1.63
CA TYR A 274 2.40 -0.65 -1.61
C TYR A 274 3.06 -0.52 -2.97
N LEU A 275 2.89 0.65 -3.55
CA LEU A 275 3.57 1.09 -4.76
C LEU A 275 4.60 2.14 -4.36
N VAL A 276 5.86 1.85 -4.63
CA VAL A 276 6.98 2.76 -4.37
C VAL A 276 7.76 2.95 -5.65
N ALA A 277 8.04 4.20 -6.00
CA ALA A 277 8.78 4.56 -7.21
C ALA A 277 9.57 5.85 -7.01
N PRO A 278 10.59 6.13 -7.83
CA PRO A 278 11.16 7.47 -7.97
C PRO A 278 10.06 8.50 -8.29
N ARG A 279 10.18 9.72 -7.77
CA ARG A 279 9.14 10.75 -7.91
C ARG A 279 8.82 11.08 -9.36
N GLU A 280 9.80 11.07 -10.23
CA GLU A 280 9.67 11.30 -11.67
C GLU A 280 8.83 10.24 -12.40
N ARG A 281 8.66 9.05 -11.80
CA ARG A 281 7.81 7.97 -12.32
C ARG A 281 6.37 8.01 -11.77
N THR A 282 5.95 9.08 -11.08
CA THR A 282 4.60 9.18 -10.50
C THR A 282 3.51 9.01 -11.56
N ALA A 283 3.65 9.65 -12.73
CA ALA A 283 2.66 9.55 -13.81
C ALA A 283 2.53 8.12 -14.34
N GLU A 284 3.64 7.41 -14.51
CA GLU A 284 3.68 6.01 -14.93
C GLU A 284 3.04 5.09 -13.87
N LEU A 285 3.39 5.29 -12.59
CA LEU A 285 2.79 4.55 -11.48
C LEU A 285 1.26 4.69 -11.46
N VAL A 286 0.73 5.91 -11.68
CA VAL A 286 -0.71 6.18 -11.75
C VAL A 286 -1.33 5.55 -12.99
N ALA A 287 -0.67 5.61 -14.14
CA ALA A 287 -1.12 5.00 -15.38
C ALA A 287 -1.22 3.48 -15.24
N LEU A 288 -0.18 2.84 -14.70
CA LEU A 288 -0.19 1.40 -14.39
C LEU A 288 -1.34 1.04 -13.44
N ALA A 289 -1.50 1.76 -12.32
CA ALA A 289 -2.54 1.49 -11.33
C ALA A 289 -3.98 1.61 -11.90
N ASN A 290 -4.15 2.37 -12.98
CA ASN A 290 -5.42 2.55 -13.65
C ASN A 290 -5.55 1.73 -14.95
N ASN A 291 -4.55 0.93 -15.31
CA ASN A 291 -4.47 0.24 -16.62
C ASN A 291 -4.57 1.19 -17.82
N ALA A 292 -4.05 2.41 -17.69
CA ALA A 292 -4.09 3.42 -18.74
C ALA A 292 -2.91 3.33 -19.72
N LEU A 293 -1.95 2.42 -19.49
CA LEU A 293 -0.87 2.21 -20.45
C LEU A 293 -1.38 1.40 -21.64
N PRO A 294 -1.08 1.82 -22.88
CA PRO A 294 -1.38 1.02 -24.05
C PRO A 294 -0.66 -0.32 -23.92
N VAL A 295 -1.40 -1.41 -24.17
CA VAL A 295 -0.77 -2.71 -24.39
C VAL A 295 0.09 -2.52 -25.63
N SER A 296 1.43 -2.51 -25.48
CA SER A 296 2.31 -2.53 -26.64
C SER A 296 1.96 -3.74 -27.51
N PRO A 297 1.81 -3.56 -28.82
CA PRO A 297 1.39 -4.64 -29.71
C PRO A 297 2.35 -5.82 -29.72
#